data_703f5fbadf75a6aaa73702ebc783c38a
#
_entry.id   703f5fbadf75a6aaa73702ebc783c38a
#
_cell.length_a   1.000
_cell.length_b   1.000
_cell.length_c   1.000
_cell.angle_alpha   90.00
_cell.angle_beta   90.00
_cell.angle_gamma   90.00
#
_symmetry.space_group_name_H-M   'P 1'
#
loop_
_entity.id
_entity.type
_entity.pdbx_description
1 polymer ?
#
loop_
_entity_poly.entity_id
_entity_poly.type
_entity_poly.pdbx_seq_one_letter_code
_entity_poly.pdbx_strand_id
1 'polypeptide(L)'
;MAEEQVKLGLISSEELAADSPESPACRKYFMHGLGHSLGLGVHDIAPANGPLEPGWVVTVEPGLYIPDEGIGIRLENDILVTNDGPVDLCADVPLEPEAIEDWMRG
;
A
#
# COMPACT_ATOMS: atom_id res chain seq x y z
N MET A 1 -2.64 -9.12 -2.78
CA MET A 1 -2.17 -9.02 -1.38
C MET A 1 -2.20 -10.37 -0.67
N ALA A 2 -3.36 -11.01 -0.47
CA ALA A 2 -3.43 -12.29 0.24
C ALA A 2 -2.61 -13.43 -0.41
N GLU A 3 -2.66 -13.55 -1.74
CA GLU A 3 -1.84 -14.52 -2.48
C GLU A 3 -0.32 -14.34 -2.25
N GLU A 4 0.14 -13.09 -2.14
CA GLU A 4 1.54 -12.82 -1.85
C GLU A 4 1.90 -13.22 -0.41
N GLN A 5 0.98 -13.01 0.54
CA GLN A 5 1.18 -13.49 1.91
C GLN A 5 1.25 -15.02 2.00
N VAL A 6 0.51 -15.75 1.13
CA VAL A 6 0.66 -17.21 1.02
C VAL A 6 2.05 -17.58 0.50
N LYS A 7 2.55 -16.91 -0.53
CA LYS A 7 3.90 -17.16 -1.09
C LYS A 7 5.01 -16.91 -0.06
N LEU A 8 4.80 -15.94 0.82
CA LEU A 8 5.71 -15.62 1.93
C LEU A 8 5.55 -16.58 3.13
N GLY A 9 4.57 -17.50 3.08
CA GLY A 9 4.29 -18.42 4.19
C GLY A 9 3.64 -17.77 5.43
N LEU A 10 3.10 -16.56 5.29
CA LEU A 10 2.47 -15.81 6.37
C LEU A 10 1.05 -16.28 6.67
N ILE A 11 0.30 -16.64 5.62
CA ILE A 11 -1.00 -17.28 5.73
C ILE A 11 -1.02 -18.57 4.92
N SER A 12 -1.89 -19.51 5.30
CA SER A 12 -2.03 -20.78 4.59
C SER A 12 -2.96 -20.68 3.39
N SER A 13 -2.91 -21.67 2.50
CA SER A 13 -3.86 -21.78 1.39
C SER A 13 -5.30 -22.03 1.88
N GLU A 14 -5.46 -22.67 3.03
CA GLU A 14 -6.74 -22.88 3.70
C GLU A 14 -7.31 -21.55 4.23
N GLU A 15 -6.47 -20.71 4.86
CA GLU A 15 -6.86 -19.36 5.29
C GLU A 15 -7.29 -18.50 4.09
N LEU A 16 -6.56 -18.57 2.97
CA LEU A 16 -6.93 -17.89 1.73
C LEU A 16 -8.24 -18.42 1.15
N ALA A 17 -8.47 -19.75 1.18
CA ALA A 17 -9.70 -20.36 0.66
C ALA A 17 -10.93 -20.00 1.51
N ALA A 18 -10.73 -19.66 2.79
CA ALA A 18 -11.77 -19.19 3.71
C ALA A 18 -11.96 -17.65 3.67
N ASP A 19 -11.27 -16.95 2.77
CA ASP A 19 -11.32 -15.48 2.64
C ASP A 19 -12.75 -14.99 2.36
N SER A 20 -13.12 -13.89 2.99
CA SER A 20 -14.42 -13.28 2.78
C SER A 20 -14.34 -11.75 2.88
N PRO A 21 -15.32 -11.01 2.28
CA PRO A 21 -15.34 -9.56 2.39
C PRO A 21 -15.42 -9.04 3.84
N GLU A 22 -16.08 -9.81 4.72
CA GLU A 22 -16.26 -9.47 6.14
C GLU A 22 -15.00 -9.76 6.97
N SER A 23 -14.19 -10.75 6.53
CA SER A 23 -12.98 -11.16 7.23
C SER A 23 -11.88 -11.50 6.22
N PRO A 24 -11.28 -10.48 5.58
CA PRO A 24 -10.21 -10.72 4.61
C PRO A 24 -8.96 -11.30 5.28
N ALA A 25 -8.49 -12.45 4.78
CA ALA A 25 -7.32 -13.15 5.34
C ALA A 25 -6.07 -12.28 5.38
N CYS A 26 -5.90 -11.40 4.38
CA CYS A 26 -4.75 -10.50 4.33
C CYS A 26 -4.70 -9.50 5.50
N ARG A 27 -5.83 -9.21 6.17
CA ARG A 27 -5.87 -8.26 7.30
C ARG A 27 -5.08 -8.72 8.53
N LYS A 28 -4.71 -9.98 8.59
CA LYS A 28 -3.84 -10.50 9.65
C LYS A 28 -2.49 -9.77 9.68
N TYR A 29 -1.94 -9.45 8.52
CA TYR A 29 -0.64 -8.80 8.37
C TYR A 29 -0.68 -7.47 7.59
N PHE A 30 -1.86 -7.07 7.12
CA PHE A 30 -2.13 -5.78 6.46
C PHE A 30 -3.50 -5.26 6.93
N MET A 31 -3.51 -4.57 8.07
CA MET A 31 -4.74 -4.24 8.79
C MET A 31 -5.37 -2.89 8.43
N HIS A 32 -4.72 -2.08 7.60
CA HIS A 32 -5.23 -0.76 7.20
C HIS A 32 -5.66 -0.71 5.73
N GLY A 33 -6.16 0.43 5.27
CA GLY A 33 -6.50 0.68 3.86
C GLY A 33 -5.27 0.77 2.97
N LEU A 34 -5.48 0.67 1.66
CA LEU A 34 -4.40 0.77 0.68
C LEU A 34 -3.85 2.20 0.56
N GLY A 35 -4.67 3.20 0.85
CA GLY A 35 -4.30 4.59 0.74
C GLY A 35 -5.44 5.54 1.10
N HIS A 36 -5.19 6.82 1.00
CA HIS A 36 -6.13 7.89 1.28
C HIS A 36 -5.91 9.08 0.33
N SER A 37 -6.86 10.02 0.34
CA SER A 37 -6.70 11.29 -0.39
C SER A 37 -5.66 12.17 0.30
N LEU A 38 -4.84 12.82 -0.52
CA LEU A 38 -3.81 13.77 -0.11
C LEU A 38 -4.12 15.14 -0.73
N GLY A 39 -4.11 16.20 0.08
CA GLY A 39 -4.39 17.56 -0.36
C GLY A 39 -3.83 18.58 0.61
N LEU A 40 -4.62 19.56 1.05
CA LEU A 40 -4.21 20.51 2.08
C LEU A 40 -3.96 19.81 3.42
N GLY A 41 -4.72 18.76 3.70
CA GLY A 41 -4.48 17.86 4.84
C GLY A 41 -3.82 16.57 4.36
N VAL A 42 -3.00 15.96 5.24
CA VAL A 42 -2.39 14.64 4.97
C VAL A 42 -3.47 13.59 4.71
N HIS A 43 -4.53 13.56 5.52
CA HIS A 43 -5.75 12.79 5.29
C HIS A 43 -6.85 13.78 4.85
N ASP A 44 -6.83 14.18 3.59
CA ASP A 44 -7.76 15.18 3.11
C ASP A 44 -9.16 14.59 2.86
N ILE A 45 -10.14 15.49 2.84
CA ILE A 45 -11.53 15.10 2.64
C ILE A 45 -11.72 14.62 1.20
N ALA A 46 -12.24 13.40 1.07
CA ALA A 46 -12.65 12.84 -0.21
C ALA A 46 -14.05 12.23 -0.09
N PRO A 47 -14.84 12.17 -1.17
CA PRO A 47 -16.08 11.43 -1.17
C PRO A 47 -15.83 9.96 -0.75
N ALA A 48 -16.61 9.49 0.21
CA ALA A 48 -16.43 8.14 0.78
C ALA A 48 -16.63 7.01 -0.25
N ASN A 49 -17.39 7.28 -1.31
CA ASN A 49 -17.71 6.31 -2.35
C ASN A 49 -17.77 7.03 -3.69
N GLY A 50 -17.04 6.54 -4.66
CA GLY A 50 -17.02 7.07 -6.01
C GLY A 50 -15.73 6.73 -6.74
N PRO A 51 -15.69 6.89 -8.07
CA PRO A 51 -14.47 6.76 -8.82
C PRO A 51 -13.50 7.88 -8.45
N LEU A 52 -12.21 7.59 -8.51
CA LEU A 52 -11.17 8.61 -8.45
C LEU A 52 -11.26 9.48 -9.71
N GLU A 53 -11.20 10.79 -9.55
CA GLU A 53 -11.29 11.73 -10.66
C GLU A 53 -9.92 12.31 -11.02
N PRO A 54 -9.69 12.69 -12.28
CA PRO A 54 -8.46 13.36 -12.68
C PRO A 54 -8.20 14.63 -11.87
N GLY A 55 -6.96 14.79 -11.44
CA GLY A 55 -6.53 15.87 -10.54
C GLY A 55 -6.48 15.47 -9.06
N TRP A 56 -7.00 14.31 -8.71
CA TRP A 56 -6.83 13.81 -7.34
C TRP A 56 -5.43 13.27 -7.11
N VAL A 57 -4.90 13.51 -5.92
CA VAL A 57 -3.69 12.85 -5.43
C VAL A 57 -4.12 11.89 -4.31
N VAL A 58 -3.67 10.67 -4.42
CA VAL A 58 -3.93 9.62 -3.42
C VAL A 58 -2.65 8.92 -3.05
N THR A 59 -2.52 8.52 -1.80
CA THR A 59 -1.42 7.65 -1.38
C THR A 59 -1.68 6.21 -1.82
N VAL A 60 -0.62 5.47 -2.10
CA VAL A 60 -0.64 4.01 -2.26
C VAL A 60 0.42 3.47 -1.31
N GLU A 61 -0.03 2.91 -0.19
CA GLU A 61 0.81 2.63 0.97
C GLU A 61 0.62 1.20 1.51
N PRO A 62 0.82 0.17 0.68
CA PRO A 62 0.75 -1.20 1.17
C PRO A 62 1.78 -1.44 2.29
N GLY A 63 1.35 -2.13 3.33
CA GLY A 63 2.20 -2.47 4.47
C GLY A 63 2.12 -3.94 4.83
N LEU A 64 3.19 -4.45 5.41
CA LEU A 64 3.28 -5.78 5.97
C LEU A 64 3.78 -5.67 7.40
N TYR A 65 3.02 -6.24 8.34
CA TYR A 65 3.32 -6.14 9.77
C TYR A 65 3.28 -7.53 10.39
N ILE A 66 4.40 -7.98 10.94
CA ILE A 66 4.59 -9.29 11.58
C ILE A 66 4.92 -9.04 13.06
N PRO A 67 3.89 -8.87 13.92
CA PRO A 67 4.11 -8.51 15.33
C PRO A 67 4.97 -9.48 16.10
N ASP A 68 4.81 -10.78 15.83
CA ASP A 68 5.57 -11.83 16.51
C ASP A 68 7.08 -11.79 16.23
N GLU A 69 7.47 -11.16 15.12
CA GLU A 69 8.86 -10.94 14.72
C GLU A 69 9.32 -9.50 14.99
N GLY A 70 8.42 -8.61 15.41
CA GLY A 70 8.71 -7.19 15.60
C GLY A 70 9.03 -6.45 14.28
N ILE A 71 8.52 -6.95 13.15
CA ILE A 71 8.77 -6.40 11.81
C ILE A 71 7.54 -5.65 11.32
N GLY A 72 7.77 -4.46 10.76
CA GLY A 72 6.78 -3.70 10.01
C GLY A 72 7.46 -2.93 8.89
N ILE A 73 6.97 -3.12 7.66
CA ILE A 73 7.45 -2.43 6.46
C ILE A 73 6.24 -1.86 5.73
N ARG A 74 6.31 -0.58 5.38
CA ARG A 74 5.34 0.09 4.51
C ARG A 74 6.09 0.89 3.46
N LEU A 75 5.71 0.70 2.20
CA LEU A 75 6.17 1.51 1.08
C LEU A 75 5.01 2.38 0.66
N GLU A 76 5.28 3.67 0.44
CA GLU A 76 4.25 4.65 0.15
C GLU A 76 4.67 5.54 -1.01
N ASN A 77 3.80 5.63 -2.01
CA ASN A 77 3.94 6.53 -3.15
C ASN A 77 2.70 7.42 -3.24
N ASP A 78 2.91 8.65 -3.69
CA ASP A 78 1.84 9.59 -4.00
C ASP A 78 1.50 9.50 -5.48
N ILE A 79 0.25 9.21 -5.79
CA ILE A 79 -0.23 8.97 -7.14
C ILE A 79 -1.18 10.08 -7.57
N LEU A 80 -0.81 10.80 -8.63
CA LEU A 80 -1.71 11.74 -9.32
C LEU A 80 -2.59 10.96 -10.30
N VAL A 81 -3.90 11.09 -10.13
CA VAL A 81 -4.89 10.54 -11.08
C VAL A 81 -4.98 11.46 -12.27
N THR A 82 -4.83 10.93 -13.50
CA THR A 82 -4.99 11.69 -14.75
C THR A 82 -5.88 10.96 -15.74
N ASN A 83 -6.30 11.67 -16.79
CA ASN A 83 -7.09 11.05 -17.87
C ASN A 83 -6.32 9.96 -18.64
N ASP A 84 -5.00 10.05 -18.66
CA ASP A 84 -4.11 9.13 -19.39
C ASP A 84 -3.58 8.00 -18.52
N GLY A 85 -4.01 7.93 -17.25
CA GLY A 85 -3.59 6.95 -16.27
C GLY A 85 -2.92 7.56 -15.03
N PRO A 86 -2.49 6.74 -14.08
CA PRO A 86 -1.84 7.21 -12.86
C PRO A 86 -0.41 7.70 -13.15
N VAL A 87 -0.02 8.77 -12.46
CA VAL A 87 1.36 9.29 -12.47
C VAL A 87 1.91 9.18 -11.06
N ASP A 88 3.00 8.46 -10.90
CA ASP A 88 3.73 8.35 -9.64
C ASP A 88 4.56 9.61 -9.41
N LEU A 89 4.21 10.38 -8.38
CA LEU A 89 4.93 11.60 -8.01
C LEU A 89 6.23 11.30 -7.25
N CYS A 90 6.40 10.07 -6.77
CA CYS A 90 7.58 9.59 -6.06
C CYS A 90 8.52 8.76 -6.96
N ALA A 91 8.33 8.76 -8.28
CA ALA A 91 9.07 7.91 -9.22
C ALA A 91 10.60 8.04 -9.15
N ASP A 92 11.10 9.19 -8.73
CA ASP A 92 12.55 9.45 -8.56
C ASP A 92 13.09 9.04 -7.17
N VAL A 93 12.23 8.59 -6.26
CA VAL A 93 12.62 8.14 -4.91
C VAL A 93 12.96 6.65 -4.97
N PRO A 94 14.17 6.23 -4.60
CA PRO A 94 14.53 4.82 -4.63
C PRO A 94 13.71 4.01 -3.60
N LEU A 95 13.22 2.85 -4.02
CA LEU A 95 12.46 1.92 -3.16
C LEU A 95 13.28 0.66 -2.83
N GLU A 96 14.17 0.24 -3.72
CA GLU A 96 14.98 -0.95 -3.51
C GLU A 96 16.04 -0.71 -2.45
N PRO A 97 16.27 -1.64 -1.50
CA PRO A 97 17.22 -1.48 -0.41
C PRO A 97 18.64 -1.09 -0.88
N GLU A 98 19.12 -1.76 -1.92
CA GLU A 98 20.46 -1.51 -2.47
C GLU A 98 20.56 -0.09 -3.07
N ALA A 99 19.52 0.38 -3.74
CA ALA A 99 19.48 1.73 -4.30
C ALA A 99 19.44 2.80 -3.19
N ILE A 100 18.68 2.54 -2.12
CA ILE A 100 18.63 3.42 -0.94
C ILE A 100 20.01 3.48 -0.27
N GLU A 101 20.65 2.32 -0.05
CA GLU A 101 21.96 2.24 0.56
C GLU A 101 23.02 2.99 -0.28
N ASP A 102 23.00 2.82 -1.60
CA ASP A 102 23.93 3.52 -2.50
C ASP A 102 23.69 5.03 -2.47
N TRP A 103 22.43 5.47 -2.44
CA TRP A 103 22.08 6.88 -2.36
C TRP A 103 22.53 7.52 -1.03
N MET A 104 22.46 6.77 0.06
CA MET A 104 22.89 7.22 1.38
C MET A 104 24.43 7.26 1.54
N ARG A 105 25.17 6.54 0.72
CA ARG A 105 26.66 6.56 0.74
C ARG A 105 27.25 7.79 0.08
N GLY A 106 26.48 8.54 -0.72
CA GLY A 106 26.89 9.77 -1.41
C GLY A 106 27.52 9.51 -2.76
#